data_eb5d3ddaa269586b15de5bb378b404d4
#
_entry.id   eb5d3ddaa269586b15de5bb378b404d4
#
_cell.length_a   1.000
_cell.length_b   1.000
_cell.length_c   1.000
_cell.angle_alpha   90.00
_cell.angle_beta   90.00
_cell.angle_gamma   90.00
#
_symmetry.space_group_name_H-M   'P 1'
#
loop_
_entity.id
_entity.type
_entity.pdbx_description
1 polymer ?
#
loop_
_entity_poly.entity_id
_entity_poly.type
_entity_poly.pdbx_seq_one_letter_code
_entity_poly.pdbx_strand_id
1 'polypeptide(L)'
;MDTSDRGAYSAAPSALGYLYQVRYALLESLRRLRKGQEFIVSIETLDDVVFEQTGEAPELLQTKHHLKKTADLTDSSQDLWKTIRIWSETLVTGRAPEETLFFLITTAQTADGHAAHYGPAGAYEPKPTV
;
A
#
# COMPACT_ATOMS: atom_id res chain seq x y z
N MET A 1 7.56 33.80 24.84
CA MET A 1 8.19 32.62 24.28
C MET A 1 7.09 31.70 23.79
N ASP A 2 6.93 31.67 22.52
CA ASP A 2 5.90 30.87 21.88
C ASP A 2 6.43 29.46 21.69
N THR A 3 5.86 28.46 22.43
CA THR A 3 6.21 27.06 22.34
C THR A 3 5.27 26.29 21.40
N SER A 4 4.46 27.01 20.63
CA SER A 4 3.35 26.44 19.85
C SER A 4 3.74 25.84 18.50
N ASP A 5 4.99 25.97 18.04
CA ASP A 5 5.38 25.57 16.69
C ASP A 5 6.19 24.25 16.61
N ARG A 6 6.21 23.45 17.67
CA ARG A 6 6.85 22.13 17.65
C ARG A 6 5.97 21.01 17.09
N GLY A 7 4.71 21.31 16.76
CA GLY A 7 3.75 20.32 16.25
C GLY A 7 3.77 20.10 14.75
N ALA A 8 4.36 20.99 13.98
CA ALA A 8 4.26 20.98 12.51
C ALA A 8 5.15 19.91 11.84
N TYR A 9 6.17 19.41 12.53
CA TYR A 9 7.12 18.43 11.97
C TYR A 9 7.29 17.21 12.88
N SER A 10 6.19 16.65 13.34
CA SER A 10 6.27 15.41 14.10
C SER A 10 6.68 14.25 13.18
N ALA A 11 7.76 13.55 13.55
CA ALA A 11 8.17 12.32 12.86
C ALA A 11 7.22 11.11 13.13
N ALA A 12 6.30 11.26 14.07
CA ALA A 12 5.40 10.18 14.50
C ALA A 12 4.52 9.63 13.38
N PRO A 13 3.87 10.43 12.49
CA PRO A 13 3.08 9.90 11.39
C PRO A 13 3.91 9.08 10.41
N SER A 14 5.13 9.51 10.09
CA SER A 14 6.04 8.78 9.21
C SER A 14 6.52 7.48 9.84
N ALA A 15 6.84 7.49 11.14
CA ALA A 15 7.23 6.31 11.89
C ALA A 15 6.09 5.27 11.95
N LEU A 16 4.86 5.71 12.20
CA LEU A 16 3.68 4.84 12.19
C LEU A 16 3.40 4.24 10.81
N GLY A 17 3.56 5.02 9.74
CA GLY A 17 3.45 4.53 8.37
C GLY A 17 4.49 3.45 8.06
N TYR A 18 5.73 3.64 8.47
CA TYR A 18 6.79 2.66 8.32
C TYR A 18 6.54 1.37 9.12
N LEU A 19 6.10 1.49 10.37
CA LEU A 19 5.73 0.34 11.20
C LEU A 19 4.57 -0.45 10.59
N TYR A 20 3.58 0.24 10.04
CA TYR A 20 2.47 -0.40 9.32
C TYR A 20 2.97 -1.20 8.12
N GLN A 21 3.86 -0.62 7.32
CA GLN A 21 4.49 -1.26 6.17
C GLN A 21 5.25 -2.53 6.58
N VAL A 22 6.09 -2.45 7.61
CA VAL A 22 6.89 -3.58 8.11
C VAL A 22 5.97 -4.70 8.63
N ARG A 23 4.94 -4.35 9.39
CA ARG A 23 3.95 -5.33 9.89
C ARG A 23 3.21 -6.01 8.75
N TYR A 24 2.81 -5.25 7.74
CA TYR A 24 2.14 -5.80 6.57
C TYR A 24 3.06 -6.73 5.78
N ALA A 25 4.31 -6.33 5.55
CA ALA A 25 5.30 -7.15 4.89
C ALA A 25 5.53 -8.49 5.62
N LEU A 26 5.62 -8.45 6.95
CA LEU A 26 5.74 -9.65 7.76
C LEU A 26 4.51 -10.55 7.66
N LEU A 27 3.31 -9.99 7.80
CA LEU A 27 2.05 -10.73 7.71
C LEU A 27 1.92 -11.43 6.36
N GLU A 28 2.17 -10.71 5.27
CA GLU A 28 2.08 -11.27 3.93
C GLU A 28 3.16 -12.31 3.66
N SER A 29 4.37 -12.11 4.17
CA SER A 29 5.44 -13.11 4.11
C SER A 29 5.04 -14.42 4.81
N LEU A 30 4.47 -14.34 6.00
CA LEU A 30 3.99 -15.52 6.74
C LEU A 30 2.85 -16.23 6.01
N ARG A 31 1.94 -15.49 5.39
CA ARG A 31 0.86 -16.07 4.56
C ARG A 31 1.41 -16.84 3.37
N ARG A 32 2.42 -16.31 2.69
CA ARG A 32 3.08 -16.94 1.54
C ARG A 32 3.87 -18.17 1.94
N LEU A 33 4.62 -18.10 3.02
CA LEU A 33 5.34 -19.26 3.59
C LEU A 33 4.38 -20.40 3.96
N ARG A 34 3.24 -20.06 4.53
CA ARG A 34 2.20 -21.07 4.85
C ARG A 34 1.67 -21.79 3.61
N LYS A 35 1.68 -21.13 2.46
CA LYS A 35 1.30 -21.71 1.16
C LYS A 35 2.47 -22.45 0.48
N GLY A 36 3.63 -22.53 1.10
CA GLY A 36 4.81 -23.16 0.54
C GLY A 36 5.47 -22.35 -0.59
N GLN A 37 5.25 -21.05 -0.64
CA GLN A 37 5.85 -20.18 -1.66
C GLN A 37 7.26 -19.79 -1.25
N GLU A 38 8.17 -19.78 -2.21
CA GLU A 38 9.52 -19.22 -2.09
C GLU A 38 9.55 -17.83 -2.72
N PHE A 39 10.05 -16.83 -2.01
CA PHE A 39 10.06 -15.45 -2.47
C PHE A 39 11.18 -14.65 -1.83
N ILE A 40 11.50 -13.54 -2.45
CA ILE A 40 12.32 -12.48 -1.87
C ILE A 40 11.38 -11.33 -1.54
N VAL A 41 11.47 -10.80 -0.34
CA VAL A 41 10.76 -9.59 0.06
C VAL A 41 11.75 -8.48 0.30
N SER A 42 11.49 -7.33 -0.31
CA SER A 42 12.27 -6.10 -0.15
C SER A 42 11.37 -4.99 0.35
N ILE A 43 11.82 -4.27 1.36
CA ILE A 43 11.20 -3.02 1.79
C ILE A 43 12.06 -1.91 1.19
N GLU A 44 11.56 -1.35 0.10
CA GLU A 44 12.25 -0.31 -0.63
C GLU A 44 12.08 1.03 0.11
N THR A 45 11.75 2.06 -0.45
CA THR A 45 11.52 3.35 0.22
C THR A 45 10.21 3.36 1.02
N LEU A 46 9.94 4.42 1.72
CA LEU A 46 8.96 4.63 2.79
C LEU A 46 7.57 3.96 2.67
N ASP A 47 7.13 3.57 1.47
CA ASP A 47 5.76 3.08 1.26
C ASP A 47 5.65 1.76 0.48
N ASP A 48 6.77 1.21 -0.03
CA ASP A 48 6.74 0.11 -0.98
C ASP A 48 7.32 -1.19 -0.40
N VAL A 49 6.57 -2.26 -0.54
CA VAL A 49 7.01 -3.63 -0.29
C VAL A 49 7.00 -4.39 -1.60
N VAL A 50 8.10 -4.97 -1.98
CA VAL A 50 8.23 -5.73 -3.22
C VAL A 50 8.38 -7.20 -2.91
N PHE A 51 7.56 -8.04 -3.53
CA PHE A 51 7.69 -9.49 -3.53
C PHE A 51 8.13 -9.97 -4.90
N GLU A 52 9.21 -10.74 -4.93
CA GLU A 52 9.74 -11.33 -6.14
C GLU A 52 9.78 -12.85 -6.00
N GLN A 53 9.32 -13.54 -7.02
CA GLN A 53 9.31 -14.98 -7.11
C GLN A 53 9.82 -15.39 -8.49
N THR A 54 10.68 -16.40 -8.55
CA THR A 54 11.25 -16.87 -9.82
C THR A 54 10.14 -17.34 -10.76
N GLY A 55 10.10 -16.79 -11.98
CA GLY A 55 9.12 -17.14 -13.01
C GLY A 55 7.76 -16.47 -12.87
N GLU A 56 7.59 -15.61 -11.87
CA GLU A 56 6.36 -14.86 -11.62
C GLU A 56 6.60 -13.35 -11.82
N ALA A 57 5.52 -12.62 -12.12
CA ALA A 57 5.57 -11.17 -12.17
C ALA A 57 5.89 -10.60 -10.78
N PRO A 58 6.77 -9.59 -10.67
CA PRO A 58 7.01 -8.91 -9.41
C PRO A 58 5.73 -8.25 -8.89
N GLU A 59 5.54 -8.26 -7.59
CA GLU A 59 4.41 -7.61 -6.93
C GLU A 59 4.92 -6.43 -6.10
N LEU A 60 4.45 -5.24 -6.41
CA LEU A 60 4.74 -4.02 -5.67
C LEU A 60 3.52 -3.60 -4.86
N LEU A 61 3.65 -3.63 -3.55
CA LEU A 61 2.58 -3.33 -2.61
C LEU A 61 2.87 -1.98 -1.97
N GLN A 62 2.07 -0.98 -2.30
CA GLN A 62 2.17 0.34 -1.68
C GLN A 62 1.19 0.44 -0.52
N THR A 63 1.70 0.77 0.66
CA THR A 63 0.90 0.89 1.86
C THR A 63 0.53 2.35 2.12
N LYS A 64 -0.72 2.58 2.51
CA LYS A 64 -1.23 3.89 2.95
C LYS A 64 -1.95 3.72 4.27
N HIS A 65 -1.34 4.21 5.33
CA HIS A 65 -1.92 4.20 6.67
C HIS A 65 -2.56 5.55 6.97
N HIS A 66 -3.88 5.56 7.14
CA HIS A 66 -4.63 6.75 7.55
C HIS A 66 -4.82 6.77 9.06
N LEU A 67 -4.31 7.82 9.71
CA LEU A 67 -4.47 8.03 11.15
C LEU A 67 -5.88 8.47 11.53
N LYS A 68 -6.64 9.03 10.58
CA LYS A 68 -8.03 9.46 10.79
C LYS A 68 -8.99 8.36 10.35
N LYS A 69 -9.95 7.99 11.21
CA LYS A 69 -10.92 6.92 10.98
C LYS A 69 -11.89 7.13 9.79
N THR A 70 -11.96 8.34 9.24
CA THR A 70 -12.94 8.74 8.23
C THR A 70 -12.35 8.98 6.85
N ALA A 71 -11.16 8.45 6.58
CA ALA A 71 -10.59 8.55 5.26
C ALA A 71 -11.25 7.51 4.33
N ASP A 72 -11.93 7.99 3.31
CA ASP A 72 -12.53 7.18 2.26
C ASP A 72 -11.69 7.24 0.98
N LEU A 73 -11.51 6.10 0.34
CA LEU A 73 -10.89 6.02 -0.97
C LEU A 73 -11.96 6.23 -2.04
N THR A 74 -12.01 7.44 -2.58
CA THR A 74 -12.95 7.86 -3.61
C THR A 74 -12.25 8.21 -4.91
N ASP A 75 -12.99 8.39 -5.99
CA ASP A 75 -12.45 8.82 -7.30
C ASP A 75 -11.79 10.21 -7.25
N SER A 76 -12.10 11.02 -6.23
CA SER A 76 -11.45 12.31 -5.97
C SER A 76 -10.31 12.23 -4.97
N SER A 77 -9.94 11.05 -4.49
CA SER A 77 -8.87 10.85 -3.52
C SER A 77 -7.51 11.25 -4.11
N GLN A 78 -6.85 12.21 -3.50
CA GLN A 78 -5.49 12.62 -3.89
C GLN A 78 -4.48 11.49 -3.72
N ASP A 79 -4.62 10.68 -2.70
CA ASP A 79 -3.73 9.54 -2.44
C ASP A 79 -3.83 8.49 -3.54
N LEU A 80 -5.04 8.20 -4.01
CA LEU A 80 -5.27 7.27 -5.12
C LEU A 80 -4.56 7.75 -6.39
N TRP A 81 -4.82 8.98 -6.80
CA TRP A 81 -4.25 9.53 -8.04
C TRP A 81 -2.74 9.74 -7.96
N LYS A 82 -2.24 10.16 -6.80
CA LYS A 82 -0.80 10.24 -6.56
C LYS A 82 -0.13 8.87 -6.70
N THR A 83 -0.74 7.83 -6.15
CA THR A 83 -0.25 6.45 -6.27
C THR A 83 -0.23 5.97 -7.71
N ILE A 84 -1.32 6.15 -8.45
CA ILE A 84 -1.42 5.78 -9.87
C ILE A 84 -0.36 6.52 -10.71
N ARG A 85 -0.14 7.80 -10.43
CA ARG A 85 0.89 8.58 -11.11
C ARG A 85 2.29 8.01 -10.84
N ILE A 86 2.61 7.70 -9.60
CA ILE A 86 3.91 7.11 -9.22
C ILE A 86 4.12 5.77 -9.92
N TRP A 87 3.10 4.92 -9.96
CA TRP A 87 3.18 3.65 -10.68
C TRP A 87 3.40 3.82 -12.18
N SER A 88 2.69 4.76 -12.79
CA SER A 88 2.87 5.09 -14.20
C SER A 88 4.28 5.59 -14.49
N GLU A 89 4.82 6.48 -13.67
CA GLU A 89 6.20 6.96 -13.79
C GLU A 89 7.22 5.83 -13.59
N THR A 90 6.96 4.92 -12.67
CA THR A 90 7.82 3.76 -12.40
C THR A 90 7.92 2.84 -13.62
N LEU A 91 6.80 2.59 -14.29
CA LEU A 91 6.75 1.80 -15.52
C LEU A 91 7.43 2.52 -16.69
N VAL A 92 7.10 3.78 -16.92
CA VAL A 92 7.64 4.57 -18.05
C VAL A 92 9.15 4.76 -17.94
N THR A 93 9.67 4.92 -16.72
CA THR A 93 11.11 5.08 -16.50
C THR A 93 11.87 3.75 -16.43
N GLY A 94 11.20 2.61 -16.57
CA GLY A 94 11.81 1.28 -16.53
C GLY A 94 12.34 0.88 -15.15
N ARG A 95 11.87 1.52 -14.08
CA ARG A 95 12.24 1.16 -12.69
C ARG A 95 11.60 -0.14 -12.23
N ALA A 96 10.51 -0.54 -12.87
CA ALA A 96 9.86 -1.83 -12.67
C ALA A 96 9.60 -2.49 -14.03
N PRO A 97 9.64 -3.84 -14.12
CA PRO A 97 9.24 -4.58 -15.30
C PRO A 97 7.78 -4.26 -15.71
N GLU A 98 7.48 -4.35 -17.01
CA GLU A 98 6.13 -4.07 -17.54
C GLU A 98 5.05 -4.98 -16.95
N GLU A 99 5.41 -6.23 -16.63
CA GLU A 99 4.53 -7.23 -16.02
C GLU A 99 4.28 -7.02 -14.53
N THR A 100 4.89 -6.02 -13.88
CA THR A 100 4.75 -5.78 -12.45
C THR A 100 3.29 -5.59 -12.06
N LEU A 101 2.87 -6.31 -11.03
CA LEU A 101 1.56 -6.16 -10.41
C LEU A 101 1.64 -5.12 -9.29
N PHE A 102 0.77 -4.14 -9.34
CA PHE A 102 0.71 -3.06 -8.35
C PHE A 102 -0.51 -3.23 -7.45
N PHE A 103 -0.27 -3.14 -6.15
CA PHE A 103 -1.32 -3.25 -5.14
C PHE A 103 -1.30 -2.04 -4.22
N LEU A 104 -2.44 -1.43 -4.00
CA LEU A 104 -2.62 -0.40 -2.99
C LEU A 104 -3.24 -1.02 -1.73
N ILE A 105 -2.48 -1.00 -0.66
CA ILE A 105 -2.90 -1.48 0.66
C ILE A 105 -3.20 -0.27 1.53
N THR A 106 -4.44 -0.13 1.92
CA THR A 106 -4.91 1.05 2.66
C THR A 106 -5.83 0.68 3.80
N THR A 107 -5.82 1.49 4.85
CA THR A 107 -6.81 1.46 5.93
C THR A 107 -8.06 2.28 5.61
N ALA A 108 -8.07 3.03 4.50
CA ALA A 108 -9.24 3.74 4.01
C ALA A 108 -10.30 2.75 3.52
N GLN A 109 -11.57 3.15 3.60
CA GLN A 109 -12.68 2.40 3.03
C GLN A 109 -12.96 2.88 1.60
N THR A 110 -13.40 1.97 0.75
CA THR A 110 -13.88 2.32 -0.59
C THR A 110 -15.37 2.61 -0.52
N ALA A 111 -15.79 3.75 -1.05
CA ALA A 111 -17.20 4.08 -1.16
C ALA A 111 -17.84 3.34 -2.35
N ASP A 112 -19.12 2.96 -2.20
CA ASP A 112 -19.88 2.33 -3.27
C ASP A 112 -19.97 3.24 -4.50
N GLY A 113 -19.85 2.67 -5.67
CA GLY A 113 -19.93 3.41 -6.94
C GLY A 113 -18.63 4.09 -7.39
N HIS A 114 -17.57 4.03 -6.60
CA HIS A 114 -16.24 4.54 -6.98
C HIS A 114 -15.36 3.46 -7.62
N ALA A 115 -14.44 3.85 -8.51
CA ALA A 115 -13.60 2.92 -9.26
C ALA A 115 -12.81 1.95 -8.37
N ALA A 116 -12.32 2.42 -7.22
CA ALA A 116 -11.58 1.59 -6.27
C ALA A 116 -12.43 0.46 -5.65
N HIS A 117 -13.77 0.59 -5.63
CA HIS A 117 -14.70 -0.44 -5.16
C HIS A 117 -14.76 -1.64 -6.12
N TYR A 118 -14.56 -1.39 -7.41
CA TYR A 118 -14.64 -2.38 -8.48
C TYR A 118 -13.28 -2.94 -8.90
N GLY A 119 -12.30 -2.91 -8.01
CA GLY A 119 -11.00 -3.55 -8.22
C GLY A 119 -11.14 -5.03 -8.58
N PRO A 120 -10.09 -5.67 -9.13
CA PRO A 120 -10.16 -7.06 -9.58
C PRO A 120 -10.69 -7.97 -8.49
N ALA A 121 -11.54 -8.91 -8.88
CA ALA A 121 -12.15 -9.88 -7.98
C ALA A 121 -11.07 -10.65 -7.19
N GLY A 122 -11.05 -10.48 -5.89
CA GLY A 122 -10.03 -11.01 -4.99
C GLY A 122 -9.32 -9.96 -4.13
N ALA A 123 -9.45 -8.68 -4.48
CA ALA A 123 -8.91 -7.58 -3.68
C ALA A 123 -9.82 -7.18 -2.49
N TYR A 124 -11.06 -7.66 -2.48
CA TYR A 124 -12.04 -7.40 -1.42
C TYR A 124 -12.48 -8.70 -0.76
N GLU A 125 -12.00 -8.96 0.43
CA GLU A 125 -12.67 -9.88 1.35
C GLU A 125 -13.62 -9.05 2.22
N PRO A 126 -14.95 -9.25 2.09
CA PRO A 126 -15.89 -8.60 3.01
C PRO A 126 -15.58 -9.06 4.43
N LYS A 127 -15.45 -8.09 5.35
CA LYS A 127 -15.33 -8.42 6.77
C LYS A 127 -16.52 -9.29 7.17
N PRO A 128 -16.31 -10.41 7.87
CA PRO A 128 -17.43 -11.13 8.44
C PRO A 128 -18.19 -10.19 9.36
N THR A 129 -19.46 -10.01 9.05
CA THR A 129 -20.40 -9.28 9.92
C THR A 129 -20.53 -10.11 11.20
N VAL A 130 -20.09 -9.54 12.31
CA VAL A 130 -20.30 -10.10 13.64
C VAL A 130 -21.70 -9.75 14.08
#